data_23bc3e7f9d166da2493247d823df173c
#
_entry.id   23bc3e7f9d166da2493247d823df173c
#
_cell.length_a   1.000
_cell.length_b   1.000
_cell.length_c   1.000
_cell.angle_alpha   90.00
_cell.angle_beta   90.00
_cell.angle_gamma   90.00
#
_symmetry.space_group_name_H-M   'P 1'
#
loop_
_entity.id
_entity.type
_entity.pdbx_description
1 polymer ?
#
loop_
_entity_poly.entity_id
_entity_poly.type
_entity_poly.pdbx_seq_one_letter_code
_entity_poly.pdbx_strand_id
1 'polypeptide(L)'
;MKTTYDPTAKFDLKVTEVEYRRAVSGRMLMARVYQPQGGGPFPVLLDLHGGAWNNQDRTANTMMDEALAKSGILVVAIDLTRAPEAPYPASIQDVNYGVRWLKQRARDWNGDPTTIGALGSSSGGHEIEMCAMRPEDPYYCVHKLAEAPDLDATLNYVATRSPVSDPYARYLNAEKLGRAEMVQNSKNYFNPWDTIHDGNPQEILDRGEKVTLVPLLVMQGELDDNVRPAVQEKFVASYRAAGGECQYELFAGCEHLWVREPGPQTDRAHETVKQFIARQLKAKRLAGDQQSARGEDPRRIATDPLDHES
;
A
#
# COMPACT_ATOMS: atom_id res chain seq x y z
N MET A 1 18.56 -7.15 16.08
CA MET A 1 18.18 -8.48 15.52
C MET A 1 17.54 -8.23 14.16
N LYS A 2 17.82 -9.11 13.18
CA LYS A 2 17.13 -9.03 11.87
C LYS A 2 15.74 -9.63 12.02
N THR A 3 14.72 -8.95 11.53
CA THR A 3 13.33 -9.43 11.57
C THR A 3 13.18 -10.70 10.74
N THR A 4 12.62 -11.73 11.34
CA THR A 4 12.22 -12.97 10.66
C THR A 4 10.72 -13.09 10.72
N TYR A 5 10.11 -13.57 9.65
CA TYR A 5 8.67 -13.79 9.57
C TYR A 5 8.38 -15.25 9.17
N ASP A 6 7.61 -15.92 10.01
CA ASP A 6 7.05 -17.25 9.77
C ASP A 6 5.53 -17.10 9.56
N PRO A 7 5.00 -17.27 8.34
CA PRO A 7 3.59 -17.11 8.04
C PRO A 7 2.68 -18.12 8.76
N THR A 8 3.23 -19.19 9.33
CA THR A 8 2.49 -20.23 10.08
C THR A 8 2.40 -19.96 11.58
N ALA A 9 3.19 -19.01 12.08
CA ALA A 9 3.19 -18.64 13.50
C ALA A 9 1.81 -18.11 13.94
N LYS A 10 1.55 -18.17 15.25
CA LYS A 10 0.29 -17.70 15.85
C LYS A 10 0.59 -16.84 17.07
N PHE A 11 -0.04 -15.68 17.11
CA PHE A 11 0.10 -14.69 18.16
C PHE A 11 -1.26 -14.22 18.66
N ASP A 12 -1.33 -13.92 19.95
CA ASP A 12 -2.42 -13.10 20.50
C ASP A 12 -2.26 -11.67 20.02
N LEU A 13 -3.36 -10.91 20.01
CA LEU A 13 -3.38 -9.53 19.54
C LEU A 13 -3.74 -8.56 20.66
N LYS A 14 -3.09 -7.41 20.65
CA LYS A 14 -3.58 -6.19 21.30
C LYS A 14 -3.99 -5.23 20.20
N VAL A 15 -5.24 -4.75 20.25
CA VAL A 15 -5.77 -3.76 19.31
C VAL A 15 -5.92 -2.43 20.02
N THR A 16 -5.34 -1.37 19.46
CA THR A 16 -5.43 -0.01 20.01
C THR A 16 -5.71 0.98 18.90
N GLU A 17 -6.22 2.15 19.27
CA GLU A 17 -6.46 3.24 18.34
C GLU A 17 -5.67 4.47 18.75
N VAL A 18 -5.05 5.14 17.77
CA VAL A 18 -4.27 6.35 17.98
C VAL A 18 -4.59 7.37 16.90
N GLU A 19 -4.58 8.65 17.24
CA GLU A 19 -4.62 9.71 16.24
C GLU A 19 -3.27 9.77 15.54
N TYR A 20 -3.24 9.67 14.20
CA TYR A 20 -1.99 9.79 13.44
C TYR A 20 -1.86 11.14 12.74
N ARG A 21 -2.99 11.79 12.40
CA ARG A 21 -3.04 13.09 11.72
C ARG A 21 -4.39 13.78 11.92
N ARG A 22 -4.46 15.08 11.63
CA ARG A 22 -5.71 15.81 11.44
C ARG A 22 -5.91 16.22 9.99
N ALA A 23 -7.10 16.04 9.46
CA ALA A 23 -7.54 16.58 8.19
C ALA A 23 -7.63 18.12 8.26
N VAL A 24 -7.68 18.77 7.10
CA VAL A 24 -7.85 20.24 7.02
C VAL A 24 -9.15 20.72 7.68
N SER A 25 -10.20 19.90 7.64
CA SER A 25 -11.47 20.15 8.35
C SER A 25 -11.35 20.11 9.89
N GLY A 26 -10.23 19.68 10.45
CA GLY A 26 -10.03 19.44 11.87
C GLY A 26 -10.45 18.03 12.32
N ARG A 27 -10.99 17.17 11.44
CA ARG A 27 -11.33 15.79 11.73
C ARG A 27 -10.07 15.00 12.12
N MET A 28 -10.15 14.25 13.21
CA MET A 28 -9.10 13.31 13.59
C MET A 28 -9.04 12.16 12.57
N LEU A 29 -7.88 11.89 12.03
CA LEU A 29 -7.57 10.71 11.25
C LEU A 29 -6.92 9.70 12.20
N MET A 30 -7.59 8.57 12.40
CA MET A 30 -7.20 7.54 13.35
C MET A 30 -6.46 6.41 12.65
N ALA A 31 -5.55 5.80 13.39
CA ALA A 31 -4.89 4.55 13.04
C ALA A 31 -5.33 3.46 14.02
N ARG A 32 -5.75 2.30 13.50
CA ARG A 32 -6.04 1.10 14.27
C ARG A 32 -4.85 0.16 14.19
N VAL A 33 -4.24 -0.08 15.33
CA VAL A 33 -3.00 -0.85 15.46
C VAL A 33 -3.34 -2.24 15.96
N TYR A 34 -3.07 -3.25 15.13
CA TYR A 34 -3.19 -4.67 15.47
C TYR A 34 -1.78 -5.20 15.79
N GLN A 35 -1.45 -5.18 17.07
CA GLN A 35 -0.12 -5.53 17.57
C GLN A 35 -0.05 -7.00 18.00
N PRO A 36 0.77 -7.85 17.35
CA PRO A 36 1.06 -9.18 17.84
C PRO A 36 1.75 -9.12 19.21
N GLN A 37 1.39 -10.04 20.12
CA GLN A 37 1.97 -10.12 21.44
C GLN A 37 3.05 -11.20 21.49
N GLY A 38 4.27 -10.85 21.87
CA GLY A 38 5.41 -11.78 21.95
C GLY A 38 6.74 -11.16 21.53
N GLY A 39 7.70 -12.02 21.24
CA GLY A 39 9.03 -11.59 20.81
C GLY A 39 9.02 -11.08 19.37
N GLY A 40 9.39 -9.82 19.18
CA GLY A 40 9.61 -9.17 17.89
C GLY A 40 11.09 -8.84 17.67
N PRO A 41 11.43 -7.83 16.84
CA PRO A 41 10.51 -6.94 16.18
C PRO A 41 9.74 -7.62 15.04
N PHE A 42 8.45 -7.24 14.88
CA PHE A 42 7.56 -7.77 13.86
C PHE A 42 7.71 -7.00 12.53
N PRO A 43 7.52 -7.65 11.37
CA PRO A 43 7.36 -6.94 10.12
C PRO A 43 6.11 -6.05 10.16
N VAL A 44 6.13 -4.97 9.39
CA VAL A 44 5.12 -3.90 9.48
C VAL A 44 4.34 -3.78 8.18
N LEU A 45 3.03 -3.64 8.29
CA LEU A 45 2.11 -3.46 7.18
C LEU A 45 1.18 -2.28 7.43
N LEU A 46 1.15 -1.32 6.51
CA LEU A 46 0.12 -0.29 6.45
C LEU A 46 -1.09 -0.82 5.70
N ASP A 47 -2.31 -0.72 6.24
CA ASP A 47 -3.54 -1.09 5.54
C ASP A 47 -4.38 0.13 5.16
N LEU A 48 -4.91 0.10 3.93
CA LEU A 48 -5.76 1.14 3.35
C LEU A 48 -7.11 0.58 2.93
N HIS A 49 -8.15 1.15 3.53
CA HIS A 49 -9.54 0.78 3.23
C HIS A 49 -9.98 1.19 1.82
N GLY A 50 -10.99 0.49 1.29
CA GLY A 50 -11.71 0.89 0.08
C GLY A 50 -12.78 1.94 0.37
N GLY A 51 -13.87 1.89 -0.43
CA GLY A 51 -15.03 2.77 -0.26
C GLY A 51 -15.16 3.84 -1.35
N ALA A 52 -14.58 3.57 -2.53
CA ALA A 52 -14.63 4.46 -3.69
C ALA A 52 -14.21 5.90 -3.35
N TRP A 53 -13.20 6.06 -2.49
CA TRP A 53 -12.64 7.34 -1.98
C TRP A 53 -13.61 8.19 -1.15
N ASN A 54 -14.87 7.78 -1.02
CA ASN A 54 -15.95 8.57 -0.40
C ASN A 54 -16.45 7.98 0.92
N ASN A 55 -16.20 6.69 1.16
CA ASN A 55 -16.80 5.93 2.25
C ASN A 55 -15.77 5.07 2.99
N GLN A 56 -16.23 4.44 4.08
CA GLN A 56 -15.46 3.53 4.93
C GLN A 56 -14.39 4.22 5.78
N ASP A 57 -13.70 3.42 6.56
CA ASP A 57 -12.66 3.83 7.50
C ASP A 57 -11.71 2.66 7.79
N ARG A 58 -10.75 2.84 8.69
CA ARG A 58 -9.75 1.89 9.15
C ARG A 58 -10.28 0.54 9.65
N THR A 59 -11.59 0.37 9.78
CA THR A 59 -12.20 -0.90 10.25
C THR A 59 -12.65 -1.81 9.10
N ALA A 60 -12.62 -1.31 7.87
CA ALA A 60 -13.22 -1.99 6.71
C ALA A 60 -12.56 -3.32 6.32
N ASN A 61 -11.28 -3.49 6.63
CA ASN A 61 -10.49 -4.69 6.31
C ASN A 61 -10.19 -5.56 7.55
N THR A 62 -10.88 -5.36 8.68
CA THR A 62 -10.60 -5.99 9.98
C THR A 62 -10.34 -7.50 9.89
N MET A 63 -11.06 -8.24 9.05
CA MET A 63 -10.88 -9.69 8.89
C MET A 63 -9.49 -10.04 8.34
N MET A 64 -9.03 -9.33 7.33
CA MET A 64 -7.69 -9.47 6.75
C MET A 64 -6.63 -9.00 7.75
N ASP A 65 -6.83 -7.83 8.37
CA ASP A 65 -5.89 -7.23 9.31
C ASP A 65 -5.61 -8.16 10.50
N GLU A 66 -6.68 -8.72 11.09
CA GLU A 66 -6.54 -9.68 12.19
C GLU A 66 -5.86 -10.97 11.75
N ALA A 67 -6.19 -11.50 10.56
CA ALA A 67 -5.58 -12.73 10.06
C ALA A 67 -4.07 -12.55 9.84
N LEU A 68 -3.65 -11.40 9.31
CA LEU A 68 -2.25 -11.06 9.11
C LEU A 68 -1.54 -10.79 10.43
N ALA A 69 -2.16 -10.03 11.33
CA ALA A 69 -1.57 -9.71 12.62
C ALA A 69 -1.43 -10.96 13.51
N LYS A 70 -2.40 -11.87 13.52
CA LYS A 70 -2.32 -13.16 14.22
C LYS A 70 -1.17 -14.05 13.70
N SER A 71 -0.66 -13.82 12.50
CA SER A 71 0.52 -14.50 11.96
C SER A 71 1.85 -13.82 12.32
N GLY A 72 1.83 -12.71 13.05
CA GLY A 72 3.04 -12.00 13.49
C GLY A 72 3.44 -10.81 12.60
N ILE A 73 2.48 -10.14 11.98
CA ILE A 73 2.68 -8.87 11.28
C ILE A 73 2.08 -7.74 12.13
N LEU A 74 2.83 -6.70 12.40
CA LEU A 74 2.26 -5.45 12.96
C LEU A 74 1.45 -4.78 11.85
N VAL A 75 0.11 -4.85 11.93
CA VAL A 75 -0.78 -4.21 10.96
C VAL A 75 -1.30 -2.89 11.51
N VAL A 76 -1.23 -1.85 10.71
CA VAL A 76 -1.73 -0.52 11.05
C VAL A 76 -2.67 -0.03 9.96
N ALA A 77 -3.97 -0.09 10.22
CA ALA A 77 -5.02 0.38 9.32
C ALA A 77 -5.31 1.86 9.61
N ILE A 78 -5.34 2.71 8.59
CA ILE A 78 -5.50 4.17 8.75
C ILE A 78 -6.78 4.69 8.11
N ASP A 79 -7.35 5.74 8.73
CA ASP A 79 -8.35 6.59 8.09
C ASP A 79 -7.72 7.46 7.02
N LEU A 80 -8.49 7.80 6.00
CA LEU A 80 -8.08 8.71 4.95
C LEU A 80 -9.02 9.92 4.87
N THR A 81 -8.53 11.03 4.34
CA THR A 81 -9.38 12.14 3.94
C THR A 81 -10.21 11.70 2.76
N ARG A 82 -11.54 11.75 2.91
CA ARG A 82 -12.49 11.24 1.92
C ARG A 82 -13.09 12.38 1.10
N ALA A 83 -13.43 12.10 -0.15
CA ALA A 83 -14.28 13.00 -0.91
C ALA A 83 -15.72 12.95 -0.35
N PRO A 84 -16.51 14.05 -0.40
CA PRO A 84 -16.11 15.34 -0.94
C PRO A 84 -15.43 16.29 0.07
N GLU A 85 -15.00 15.81 1.26
CA GLU A 85 -14.28 16.62 2.27
C GLU A 85 -13.06 17.29 1.64
N ALA A 86 -12.25 16.48 0.91
CA ALA A 86 -11.24 16.99 0.01
C ALA A 86 -11.06 16.02 -1.17
N PRO A 87 -10.90 16.55 -2.41
CA PRO A 87 -10.69 15.73 -3.60
C PRO A 87 -9.26 15.22 -3.68
N TYR A 88 -8.95 14.46 -4.75
CA TYR A 88 -7.59 14.11 -5.14
C TYR A 88 -6.69 15.36 -5.14
N PRO A 89 -5.48 15.31 -4.58
CA PRO A 89 -4.77 14.12 -4.08
C PRO A 89 -4.81 13.93 -2.55
N ALA A 90 -5.77 14.53 -1.83
CA ALA A 90 -5.73 14.63 -0.37
C ALA A 90 -5.54 13.27 0.35
N SER A 91 -6.22 12.22 -0.07
CA SER A 91 -6.06 10.89 0.52
C SER A 91 -4.68 10.29 0.25
N ILE A 92 -4.09 10.50 -0.94
CA ILE A 92 -2.73 10.04 -1.26
C ILE A 92 -1.70 10.81 -0.43
N GLN A 93 -1.94 12.07 -0.12
CA GLN A 93 -1.11 12.86 0.81
C GLN A 93 -1.18 12.29 2.23
N ASP A 94 -2.35 11.80 2.67
CA ASP A 94 -2.51 11.10 3.93
C ASP A 94 -1.74 9.77 3.93
N VAL A 95 -1.81 9.00 2.84
CA VAL A 95 -1.05 7.74 2.68
C VAL A 95 0.45 8.01 2.76
N ASN A 96 0.95 8.99 2.03
CA ASN A 96 2.36 9.37 2.06
C ASN A 96 2.82 9.76 3.46
N TYR A 97 2.03 10.58 4.16
CA TYR A 97 2.29 10.91 5.56
C TYR A 97 2.22 9.68 6.45
N GLY A 98 1.21 8.82 6.28
CA GLY A 98 1.00 7.59 7.05
C GLY A 98 2.18 6.63 6.97
N VAL A 99 2.76 6.44 5.77
CA VAL A 99 3.98 5.62 5.59
C VAL A 99 5.15 6.20 6.39
N ARG A 100 5.41 7.50 6.29
CA ARG A 100 6.52 8.16 7.01
C ARG A 100 6.30 8.15 8.53
N TRP A 101 5.09 8.43 8.97
CA TRP A 101 4.68 8.35 10.38
C TRP A 101 4.87 6.93 10.92
N LEU A 102 4.49 5.92 10.16
CA LEU A 102 4.65 4.53 10.58
C LEU A 102 6.14 4.12 10.63
N LYS A 103 6.98 4.60 9.72
CA LYS A 103 8.45 4.43 9.80
C LYS A 103 9.01 5.02 11.11
N GLN A 104 8.51 6.16 11.54
CA GLN A 104 8.91 6.79 12.80
C GLN A 104 8.41 6.00 14.03
N ARG A 105 7.17 5.51 14.01
CA ARG A 105 6.45 5.03 15.19
C ARG A 105 6.41 3.51 15.35
N ALA A 106 6.79 2.72 14.35
CA ALA A 106 6.63 1.27 14.37
C ALA A 106 7.25 0.60 15.61
N ARG A 107 8.38 1.12 16.10
CA ARG A 107 9.05 0.59 17.30
C ARG A 107 8.22 0.71 18.58
N ASP A 108 7.27 1.65 18.67
CA ASP A 108 6.38 1.82 19.80
C ASP A 108 5.47 0.59 20.00
N TRP A 109 5.28 -0.17 18.94
CA TRP A 109 4.48 -1.41 18.88
C TRP A 109 5.30 -2.64 18.56
N ASN A 110 6.61 -2.62 18.85
CA ASN A 110 7.54 -3.72 18.57
C ASN A 110 7.65 -4.09 17.08
N GLY A 111 7.44 -3.13 16.18
CA GLY A 111 7.61 -3.27 14.73
C GLY A 111 9.00 -2.88 14.24
N ASP A 112 9.44 -3.47 13.15
CA ASP A 112 10.67 -3.11 12.44
C ASP A 112 10.39 -2.11 11.32
N PRO A 113 10.73 -0.82 11.48
CA PRO A 113 10.46 0.20 10.49
C PRO A 113 11.18 -0.02 9.15
N THR A 114 12.17 -0.91 9.11
CA THR A 114 12.88 -1.21 7.85
C THR A 114 12.10 -2.18 6.95
N THR A 115 11.03 -2.80 7.44
CA THR A 115 10.26 -3.85 6.75
C THR A 115 8.92 -3.38 6.19
N ILE A 116 8.61 -2.10 6.27
CA ILE A 116 7.27 -1.58 5.95
C ILE A 116 6.88 -1.91 4.51
N GLY A 117 5.79 -2.64 4.38
CA GLY A 117 4.99 -2.79 3.17
C GLY A 117 3.60 -2.23 3.38
N ALA A 118 2.74 -2.37 2.37
CA ALA A 118 1.35 -1.94 2.48
C ALA A 118 0.37 -2.91 1.81
N LEU A 119 -0.89 -2.83 2.27
CA LEU A 119 -2.03 -3.50 1.67
C LEU A 119 -3.10 -2.45 1.37
N GLY A 120 -3.73 -2.54 0.21
CA GLY A 120 -4.81 -1.64 -0.15
C GLY A 120 -5.96 -2.36 -0.84
N SER A 121 -7.18 -1.99 -0.48
CA SER A 121 -8.39 -2.60 -1.04
C SER A 121 -9.15 -1.61 -1.93
N SER A 122 -9.51 -1.99 -3.16
CA SER A 122 -10.33 -1.17 -4.07
C SER A 122 -9.73 0.24 -4.27
N SER A 123 -10.39 1.32 -3.85
CA SER A 123 -9.82 2.68 -3.86
C SER A 123 -8.57 2.82 -3.01
N GLY A 124 -8.45 2.12 -1.87
CA GLY A 124 -7.22 2.07 -1.09
C GLY A 124 -6.06 1.41 -1.85
N GLY A 125 -6.38 0.44 -2.72
CA GLY A 125 -5.42 -0.13 -3.67
C GLY A 125 -4.89 0.90 -4.66
N HIS A 126 -5.77 1.73 -5.24
CA HIS A 126 -5.39 2.87 -6.07
C HIS A 126 -4.45 3.84 -5.32
N GLU A 127 -4.84 4.24 -4.13
CA GLU A 127 -4.12 5.23 -3.34
C GLU A 127 -2.71 4.74 -2.96
N ILE A 128 -2.58 3.45 -2.63
CA ILE A 128 -1.25 2.89 -2.31
C ILE A 128 -0.40 2.67 -3.57
N GLU A 129 -1.00 2.27 -4.70
CA GLU A 129 -0.28 2.18 -5.97
C GLU A 129 0.30 3.54 -6.37
N MET A 130 -0.51 4.62 -6.30
CA MET A 130 -0.06 5.99 -6.58
C MET A 130 1.08 6.42 -5.65
N CYS A 131 0.94 6.21 -4.33
CA CYS A 131 1.96 6.57 -3.37
C CYS A 131 3.26 5.76 -3.58
N ALA A 132 3.16 4.46 -3.83
CA ALA A 132 4.31 3.58 -4.04
C ALA A 132 5.06 3.89 -5.35
N MET A 133 4.33 4.26 -6.41
CA MET A 133 4.92 4.67 -7.68
C MET A 133 5.62 6.02 -7.61
N ARG A 134 5.17 6.93 -6.72
CA ARG A 134 5.68 8.30 -6.57
C ARG A 134 5.92 8.68 -5.10
N PRO A 135 6.77 7.93 -4.36
CA PRO A 135 6.91 8.08 -2.91
C PRO A 135 7.50 9.41 -2.46
N GLU A 136 8.27 10.07 -3.32
CA GLU A 136 8.95 11.34 -3.06
C GLU A 136 8.36 12.52 -3.85
N ASP A 137 7.22 12.32 -4.52
CA ASP A 137 6.58 13.38 -5.30
C ASP A 137 6.15 14.54 -4.36
N PRO A 138 6.64 15.77 -4.60
CA PRO A 138 6.28 16.94 -3.79
C PRO A 138 4.76 17.17 -3.70
N TYR A 139 4.00 16.73 -4.70
CA TYR A 139 2.55 16.83 -4.73
C TYR A 139 1.86 15.96 -3.67
N TYR A 140 2.54 14.87 -3.24
CA TYR A 140 2.06 13.98 -2.18
C TYR A 140 2.78 14.21 -0.84
N CYS A 141 3.97 14.81 -0.84
CA CYS A 141 4.78 15.03 0.37
C CYS A 141 4.47 16.33 1.12
N VAL A 142 3.25 16.87 0.99
CA VAL A 142 2.89 18.21 1.53
C VAL A 142 2.79 18.25 3.06
N HIS A 143 2.46 17.15 3.71
CA HIS A 143 2.32 17.10 5.16
C HIS A 143 3.67 16.86 5.82
N LYS A 144 4.12 17.83 6.63
CA LYS A 144 5.41 17.73 7.32
C LYS A 144 5.33 16.77 8.51
N LEU A 145 6.34 15.92 8.65
CA LEU A 145 6.62 15.15 9.85
C LEU A 145 7.78 15.82 10.58
N ALA A 146 7.44 16.77 11.47
CA ALA A 146 8.43 17.70 12.06
C ALA A 146 9.57 16.99 12.81
N GLU A 147 9.26 15.86 13.47
CA GLU A 147 10.23 15.09 14.26
C GLU A 147 11.14 14.19 13.42
N ALA A 148 10.82 13.98 12.14
CA ALA A 148 11.59 13.13 11.21
C ALA A 148 11.42 13.61 9.76
N PRO A 149 11.92 14.82 9.42
CA PRO A 149 11.68 15.46 8.13
C PRO A 149 12.31 14.72 6.94
N ASP A 150 13.35 13.92 7.19
CA ASP A 150 14.10 13.21 6.15
C ASP A 150 13.52 11.82 5.80
N LEU A 151 12.46 11.39 6.48
CA LEU A 151 11.79 10.13 6.15
C LEU A 151 10.99 10.28 4.85
N ASP A 152 11.23 9.37 3.91
CA ASP A 152 10.48 9.21 2.68
C ASP A 152 9.30 8.22 2.82
N ALA A 153 8.44 8.14 1.79
CA ALA A 153 7.32 7.22 1.75
C ALA A 153 7.60 5.94 0.94
N THR A 154 8.87 5.56 0.74
CA THR A 154 9.21 4.31 0.06
C THR A 154 8.73 3.08 0.83
N LEU A 155 8.29 2.06 0.09
CA LEU A 155 7.80 0.80 0.61
C LEU A 155 8.68 -0.37 0.14
N ASN A 156 8.69 -1.47 0.88
CA ASN A 156 9.42 -2.67 0.46
C ASN A 156 8.60 -3.54 -0.50
N TYR A 157 7.29 -3.50 -0.40
CA TYR A 157 6.32 -4.24 -1.22
C TYR A 157 4.93 -3.67 -1.04
N VAL A 158 4.05 -3.96 -1.98
CA VAL A 158 2.62 -3.62 -1.92
C VAL A 158 1.80 -4.86 -2.27
N ALA A 159 0.73 -5.09 -1.50
CA ALA A 159 -0.32 -6.05 -1.83
C ALA A 159 -1.64 -5.30 -2.07
N THR A 160 -2.40 -5.71 -3.07
CA THR A 160 -3.69 -5.08 -3.37
C THR A 160 -4.78 -6.12 -3.57
N ARG A 161 -6.01 -5.73 -3.27
CA ARG A 161 -7.20 -6.52 -3.51
C ARG A 161 -8.20 -5.72 -4.34
N SER A 162 -8.51 -6.22 -5.55
CA SER A 162 -9.39 -5.54 -6.52
C SER A 162 -9.09 -4.04 -6.64
N PRO A 163 -7.81 -3.65 -6.82
CA PRO A 163 -7.42 -2.23 -6.80
C PRO A 163 -8.03 -1.47 -7.98
N VAL A 164 -8.31 -0.19 -7.81
CA VAL A 164 -8.74 0.67 -8.92
C VAL A 164 -7.51 1.21 -9.65
N SER A 165 -6.76 0.33 -10.32
CA SER A 165 -5.50 0.70 -11.01
C SER A 165 -5.72 1.50 -12.30
N ASP A 166 -6.96 1.53 -12.81
CA ASP A 166 -7.40 2.42 -13.88
C ASP A 166 -8.75 3.05 -13.50
N PRO A 167 -8.74 4.20 -12.80
CA PRO A 167 -9.96 4.87 -12.35
C PRO A 167 -10.83 5.36 -13.51
N TYR A 168 -10.23 5.71 -14.65
CA TYR A 168 -10.99 6.18 -15.82
C TYR A 168 -11.74 5.02 -16.50
N ALA A 169 -11.07 3.87 -16.71
CA ALA A 169 -11.76 2.68 -17.24
C ALA A 169 -12.88 2.19 -16.29
N ARG A 170 -12.67 2.27 -14.96
CA ARG A 170 -13.73 1.98 -13.97
C ARG A 170 -14.90 2.97 -14.08
N TYR A 171 -14.63 4.25 -14.22
CA TYR A 171 -15.65 5.29 -14.41
C TYR A 171 -16.50 5.03 -15.65
N LEU A 172 -15.88 4.77 -16.81
CA LEU A 172 -16.59 4.45 -18.05
C LEU A 172 -17.45 3.18 -17.94
N ASN A 173 -16.96 2.18 -17.20
CA ASN A 173 -17.73 0.98 -16.92
C ASN A 173 -18.97 1.28 -16.05
N ALA A 174 -18.79 2.12 -15.03
CA ALA A 174 -19.90 2.55 -14.16
C ALA A 174 -20.96 3.33 -14.93
N GLU A 175 -20.58 4.26 -15.83
CA GLU A 175 -21.50 4.96 -16.72
C GLU A 175 -22.28 3.99 -17.62
N LYS A 176 -21.57 3.05 -18.26
CA LYS A 176 -22.18 2.04 -19.13
C LYS A 176 -23.20 1.16 -18.40
N LEU A 177 -22.94 0.85 -17.12
CA LEU A 177 -23.81 0.03 -16.28
C LEU A 177 -24.90 0.83 -15.55
N GLY A 178 -24.97 2.15 -15.75
CA GLY A 178 -25.94 3.05 -15.09
C GLY A 178 -25.73 3.15 -13.57
N ARG A 179 -24.51 2.95 -13.07
CA ARG A 179 -24.17 2.99 -11.63
C ARG A 179 -23.93 4.44 -11.18
N ALA A 180 -24.98 5.20 -11.02
CA ALA A 180 -24.94 6.64 -10.77
C ALA A 180 -24.10 7.02 -9.53
N GLU A 181 -24.19 6.25 -8.44
CA GLU A 181 -23.40 6.49 -7.23
C GLU A 181 -21.89 6.33 -7.50
N MET A 182 -21.47 5.31 -8.24
CA MET A 182 -20.06 5.10 -8.57
C MET A 182 -19.52 6.21 -9.47
N VAL A 183 -20.33 6.68 -10.40
CA VAL A 183 -20.03 7.83 -11.27
C VAL A 183 -19.85 9.09 -10.41
N GLN A 184 -20.77 9.35 -9.48
CA GLN A 184 -20.72 10.52 -8.61
C GLN A 184 -19.51 10.44 -7.66
N ASN A 185 -19.22 9.29 -7.09
CA ASN A 185 -18.04 9.08 -6.22
C ASN A 185 -16.73 9.39 -6.94
N SER A 186 -16.61 8.99 -8.21
CA SER A 186 -15.45 9.34 -9.04
C SER A 186 -15.34 10.85 -9.28
N LYS A 187 -16.46 11.52 -9.57
CA LYS A 187 -16.51 12.98 -9.78
C LYS A 187 -16.25 13.78 -8.50
N ASN A 188 -16.64 13.26 -7.34
CA ASN A 188 -16.34 13.88 -6.06
C ASN A 188 -14.84 13.82 -5.75
N TYR A 189 -14.20 12.70 -6.08
CA TYR A 189 -12.79 12.47 -5.78
C TYR A 189 -11.88 13.18 -6.80
N PHE A 190 -12.13 12.99 -8.10
CA PHE A 190 -11.36 13.66 -9.16
C PHE A 190 -12.02 15.01 -9.49
N ASN A 191 -11.65 16.03 -8.74
CA ASN A 191 -12.16 17.39 -8.91
C ASN A 191 -11.00 18.40 -8.75
N PRO A 192 -10.60 19.11 -9.84
CA PRO A 192 -11.17 19.12 -11.20
C PRO A 192 -11.13 17.75 -11.90
N TRP A 193 -12.08 17.53 -12.83
CA TRP A 193 -12.28 16.20 -13.45
C TRP A 193 -11.04 15.64 -14.16
N ASP A 194 -10.28 16.49 -14.84
CA ASP A 194 -9.09 16.06 -15.60
C ASP A 194 -8.02 15.42 -14.70
N THR A 195 -8.09 15.64 -13.38
CA THR A 195 -7.18 14.98 -12.41
C THR A 195 -7.33 13.46 -12.37
N ILE A 196 -8.40 12.89 -12.93
CA ILE A 196 -8.55 11.43 -13.08
C ILE A 196 -7.45 10.82 -13.95
N HIS A 197 -6.89 11.58 -14.88
CA HIS A 197 -5.79 11.15 -15.74
C HIS A 197 -4.42 11.31 -15.04
N ASP A 198 -4.26 12.31 -14.17
CA ASP A 198 -3.05 12.50 -13.36
C ASP A 198 -2.94 11.44 -12.27
N GLY A 199 -4.08 11.12 -11.65
CA GLY A 199 -4.20 10.10 -10.60
C GLY A 199 -4.53 8.71 -11.16
N ASN A 200 -3.98 8.31 -12.31
CA ASN A 200 -4.27 7.03 -12.96
C ASN A 200 -3.01 6.16 -13.10
N PRO A 201 -2.82 5.15 -12.23
CA PRO A 201 -1.67 4.26 -12.29
C PRO A 201 -1.45 3.62 -13.67
N GLN A 202 -2.53 3.17 -14.32
CA GLN A 202 -2.44 2.58 -15.66
C GLN A 202 -1.95 3.59 -16.69
N GLU A 203 -2.51 4.80 -16.71
CA GLU A 203 -2.12 5.81 -17.69
C GLU A 203 -0.70 6.34 -17.46
N ILE A 204 -0.23 6.40 -16.22
CA ILE A 204 1.18 6.71 -15.88
C ILE A 204 2.12 5.72 -16.56
N LEU A 205 1.82 4.42 -16.49
CA LEU A 205 2.59 3.37 -17.16
C LEU A 205 2.46 3.46 -18.69
N ASP A 206 1.27 3.70 -19.21
CA ASP A 206 1.01 3.84 -20.65
C ASP A 206 1.77 5.05 -21.26
N ARG A 207 1.96 6.13 -20.48
CA ARG A 207 2.78 7.28 -20.86
C ARG A 207 4.29 7.05 -20.74
N GLY A 208 4.72 5.90 -20.18
CA GLY A 208 6.12 5.57 -19.95
C GLY A 208 6.81 6.49 -18.93
N GLU A 209 6.06 7.01 -17.96
CA GLU A 209 6.63 7.85 -16.91
C GLU A 209 7.59 7.06 -16.03
N LYS A 210 8.68 7.71 -15.62
CA LYS A 210 9.64 7.11 -14.69
C LYS A 210 9.05 7.11 -13.28
N VAL A 211 8.79 5.92 -12.75
CA VAL A 211 8.21 5.70 -11.42
C VAL A 211 8.99 4.63 -10.64
N THR A 212 8.76 4.58 -9.34
CA THR A 212 9.26 3.50 -8.48
C THR A 212 8.34 2.28 -8.66
N LEU A 213 8.95 1.12 -8.94
CA LEU A 213 8.23 -0.15 -9.11
C LEU A 213 8.66 -1.12 -7.99
N VAL A 214 7.86 -1.18 -6.92
CA VAL A 214 8.09 -2.12 -5.81
C VAL A 214 7.48 -3.49 -6.15
N PRO A 215 7.94 -4.61 -5.54
CA PRO A 215 7.24 -5.88 -5.67
C PRO A 215 5.76 -5.73 -5.33
N LEU A 216 4.88 -6.13 -6.28
CA LEU A 216 3.44 -5.92 -6.21
C LEU A 216 2.70 -7.27 -6.26
N LEU A 217 1.73 -7.45 -5.36
CA LEU A 217 0.71 -8.51 -5.43
C LEU A 217 -0.63 -7.88 -5.79
N VAL A 218 -1.26 -8.36 -6.85
CA VAL A 218 -2.63 -8.01 -7.23
C VAL A 218 -3.53 -9.23 -7.07
N MET A 219 -4.49 -9.18 -6.16
CA MET A 219 -5.53 -10.18 -5.96
C MET A 219 -6.84 -9.68 -6.60
N GLN A 220 -7.43 -10.46 -7.50
CA GLN A 220 -8.59 -10.05 -8.29
C GLN A 220 -9.69 -11.11 -8.26
N GLY A 221 -10.95 -10.69 -8.02
CA GLY A 221 -12.11 -11.56 -8.16
C GLY A 221 -12.47 -11.78 -9.64
N GLU A 222 -12.72 -13.03 -10.03
CA GLU A 222 -13.06 -13.40 -11.41
C GLU A 222 -14.37 -12.74 -11.88
N LEU A 223 -15.35 -12.63 -10.98
CA LEU A 223 -16.69 -12.08 -11.26
C LEU A 223 -16.82 -10.59 -10.87
N ASP A 224 -15.69 -9.94 -10.60
CA ASP A 224 -15.68 -8.52 -10.22
C ASP A 224 -16.12 -7.64 -11.41
N ASP A 225 -17.33 -7.10 -11.32
CA ASP A 225 -17.92 -6.21 -12.32
C ASP A 225 -17.74 -4.71 -11.99
N ASN A 226 -17.18 -4.42 -10.80
CA ASN A 226 -16.82 -3.06 -10.39
C ASN A 226 -15.43 -2.68 -10.94
N VAL A 227 -14.42 -3.51 -10.64
CA VAL A 227 -13.07 -3.42 -11.20
C VAL A 227 -12.84 -4.71 -12.00
N ARG A 228 -13.03 -4.64 -13.31
CA ARG A 228 -13.05 -5.84 -14.15
C ARG A 228 -11.67 -6.51 -14.24
N PRO A 229 -11.60 -7.86 -14.21
CA PRO A 229 -10.34 -8.60 -14.33
C PRO A 229 -9.49 -8.17 -15.52
N ALA A 230 -10.08 -7.97 -16.70
CA ALA A 230 -9.35 -7.54 -17.91
C ALA A 230 -8.62 -6.19 -17.75
N VAL A 231 -9.15 -5.27 -16.90
CA VAL A 231 -8.47 -4.00 -16.57
C VAL A 231 -7.25 -4.26 -15.70
N GLN A 232 -7.37 -5.17 -14.73
CA GLN A 232 -6.25 -5.56 -13.87
C GLN A 232 -5.17 -6.33 -14.63
N GLU A 233 -5.56 -7.23 -15.53
CA GLU A 233 -4.62 -7.95 -16.41
C GLU A 233 -3.80 -6.99 -17.27
N LYS A 234 -4.45 -5.93 -17.82
CA LYS A 234 -3.74 -4.88 -18.55
C LYS A 234 -2.74 -4.15 -17.64
N PHE A 235 -3.17 -3.74 -16.45
CA PHE A 235 -2.29 -3.05 -15.50
C PHE A 235 -1.07 -3.91 -15.11
N VAL A 236 -1.30 -5.18 -14.76
CA VAL A 236 -0.24 -6.14 -14.43
C VAL A 236 0.74 -6.30 -15.60
N ALA A 237 0.23 -6.40 -16.83
CA ALA A 237 1.08 -6.49 -18.02
C ALA A 237 1.93 -5.23 -18.21
N SER A 238 1.34 -4.04 -18.07
CA SER A 238 2.04 -2.76 -18.17
C SER A 238 3.09 -2.59 -17.05
N TYR A 239 2.77 -2.98 -15.81
CA TYR A 239 3.68 -2.92 -14.68
C TYR A 239 4.91 -3.81 -14.89
N ARG A 240 4.70 -5.03 -15.39
CA ARG A 240 5.80 -5.96 -15.73
C ARG A 240 6.62 -5.46 -16.92
N ALA A 241 5.98 -4.90 -17.94
CA ALA A 241 6.66 -4.33 -19.10
C ALA A 241 7.54 -3.13 -18.72
N ALA A 242 7.14 -2.35 -17.70
CA ALA A 242 7.95 -1.28 -17.13
C ALA A 242 9.10 -1.79 -16.22
N GLY A 243 9.26 -3.10 -16.04
CA GLY A 243 10.33 -3.73 -15.26
C GLY A 243 9.96 -4.05 -13.81
N GLY A 244 8.71 -3.88 -13.41
CA GLY A 244 8.24 -4.21 -12.06
C GLY A 244 7.98 -5.70 -11.86
N GLU A 245 8.29 -6.20 -10.65
CA GLU A 245 7.86 -7.53 -10.20
C GLU A 245 6.38 -7.45 -9.81
N CYS A 246 5.51 -8.24 -10.45
CA CYS A 246 4.09 -8.28 -10.12
C CYS A 246 3.58 -9.71 -10.13
N GLN A 247 3.04 -10.17 -8.97
CA GLN A 247 2.27 -11.39 -8.84
C GLN A 247 0.79 -11.07 -9.05
N TYR A 248 0.11 -11.83 -9.91
CA TYR A 248 -1.33 -11.71 -10.15
C TYR A 248 -2.03 -13.00 -9.73
N GLU A 249 -3.07 -12.86 -8.89
CA GLU A 249 -3.85 -13.98 -8.38
C GLU A 249 -5.33 -13.76 -8.67
N LEU A 250 -5.90 -14.62 -9.53
CA LEU A 250 -7.33 -14.63 -9.82
C LEU A 250 -8.07 -15.57 -8.84
N PHE A 251 -9.16 -15.07 -8.26
CA PHE A 251 -10.01 -15.79 -7.31
C PHE A 251 -11.32 -16.20 -8.00
N ALA A 252 -11.40 -17.49 -8.35
CA ALA A 252 -12.50 -18.06 -9.11
C ALA A 252 -13.84 -17.91 -8.36
N GLY A 253 -14.87 -17.47 -9.08
CA GLY A 253 -16.22 -17.29 -8.55
C GLY A 253 -16.39 -16.11 -7.58
N CYS A 254 -15.37 -15.27 -7.42
CA CYS A 254 -15.37 -14.15 -6.47
C CYS A 254 -15.79 -12.84 -7.14
N GLU A 255 -16.68 -12.10 -6.48
CA GLU A 255 -17.09 -10.74 -6.83
C GLU A 255 -16.14 -9.70 -6.19
N HIS A 256 -16.49 -8.39 -6.22
CA HIS A 256 -15.63 -7.31 -5.70
C HIS A 256 -15.32 -7.41 -4.20
N LEU A 257 -16.24 -7.86 -3.37
CA LEU A 257 -16.16 -7.80 -1.91
C LEU A 257 -15.96 -9.17 -1.22
N TRP A 258 -15.53 -10.21 -1.94
CA TRP A 258 -15.47 -11.58 -1.41
C TRP A 258 -14.73 -11.75 -0.07
N VAL A 259 -13.70 -10.95 0.19
CA VAL A 259 -12.88 -11.05 1.42
C VAL A 259 -13.58 -10.53 2.68
N ARG A 260 -14.81 -10.02 2.56
CA ARG A 260 -15.60 -9.54 3.71
C ARG A 260 -16.40 -10.65 4.37
N GLU A 261 -16.50 -11.79 3.72
CA GLU A 261 -17.23 -12.95 4.22
C GLU A 261 -16.25 -14.11 4.45
N PRO A 262 -16.40 -14.85 5.56
CA PRO A 262 -15.61 -16.07 5.78
C PRO A 262 -15.83 -17.10 4.67
N GLY A 263 -14.75 -17.75 4.24
CA GLY A 263 -14.86 -18.80 3.24
C GLY A 263 -13.51 -19.19 2.65
N PRO A 264 -13.46 -20.28 1.86
CA PRO A 264 -12.21 -20.82 1.34
C PRO A 264 -11.41 -19.84 0.51
N GLN A 265 -12.05 -18.96 -0.26
CA GLN A 265 -11.34 -17.95 -1.06
C GLN A 265 -10.79 -16.80 -0.19
N THR A 266 -11.49 -16.46 0.89
CA THR A 266 -11.00 -15.49 1.87
C THR A 266 -9.79 -16.05 2.62
N ASP A 267 -9.84 -17.31 3.05
CA ASP A 267 -8.70 -18.00 3.66
C ASP A 267 -7.51 -18.07 2.69
N ARG A 268 -7.78 -18.40 1.42
CA ARG A 268 -6.75 -18.40 0.37
C ARG A 268 -6.13 -17.00 0.20
N ALA A 269 -6.93 -15.94 0.24
CA ALA A 269 -6.42 -14.57 0.13
C ALA A 269 -5.50 -14.22 1.31
N HIS A 270 -5.88 -14.58 2.54
CA HIS A 270 -5.03 -14.41 3.72
C HIS A 270 -3.68 -15.12 3.56
N GLU A 271 -3.70 -16.39 3.16
CA GLU A 271 -2.47 -17.16 2.95
C GLU A 271 -1.63 -16.60 1.80
N THR A 272 -2.24 -16.16 0.71
CA THR A 272 -1.55 -15.52 -0.42
C THR A 272 -0.76 -14.29 0.02
N VAL A 273 -1.37 -13.40 0.81
CA VAL A 273 -0.69 -12.20 1.34
C VAL A 273 0.44 -12.58 2.29
N LYS A 274 0.22 -13.50 3.24
CA LYS A 274 1.25 -13.97 4.18
C LYS A 274 2.47 -14.53 3.44
N GLN A 275 2.25 -15.39 2.45
CA GLN A 275 3.31 -16.01 1.67
C GLN A 275 4.05 -14.98 0.80
N PHE A 276 3.33 -14.03 0.22
CA PHE A 276 3.95 -12.93 -0.52
C PHE A 276 4.89 -12.12 0.39
N ILE A 277 4.42 -11.68 1.55
CA ILE A 277 5.22 -10.92 2.53
C ILE A 277 6.45 -11.72 2.96
N ALA A 278 6.30 -13.01 3.27
CA ALA A 278 7.42 -13.87 3.67
C ALA A 278 8.51 -13.93 2.60
N ARG A 279 8.12 -14.06 1.31
CA ARG A 279 9.08 -14.05 0.19
C ARG A 279 9.81 -12.71 0.07
N GLN A 280 9.09 -11.59 0.15
CA GLN A 280 9.71 -10.25 0.02
C GLN A 280 10.70 -9.97 1.15
N LEU A 281 10.35 -10.30 2.39
CA LEU A 281 11.25 -10.14 3.54
C LEU A 281 12.48 -11.04 3.45
N LYS A 282 12.32 -12.27 2.96
CA LYS A 282 13.45 -13.20 2.72
C LYS A 282 14.40 -12.65 1.64
N ALA A 283 13.86 -12.17 0.53
CA ALA A 283 14.65 -11.59 -0.58
C ALA A 283 15.46 -10.38 -0.09
N LYS A 284 14.82 -9.46 0.63
CA LYS A 284 15.48 -8.28 1.22
C LYS A 284 16.62 -8.67 2.16
N ARG A 285 16.42 -9.69 3.01
CA ARG A 285 17.46 -10.17 3.93
C ARG A 285 18.67 -10.71 3.18
N LEU A 286 18.44 -11.54 2.15
CA LEU A 286 19.52 -12.12 1.34
C LEU A 286 20.32 -11.04 0.61
N ALA A 287 19.67 -10.03 0.05
CA ALA A 287 20.34 -8.90 -0.58
C ALA A 287 21.23 -8.13 0.41
N GLY A 288 20.73 -7.86 1.62
CA GLY A 288 21.49 -7.19 2.68
C GLY A 288 22.70 -8.01 3.18
N ASP A 289 22.56 -9.35 3.27
CA ASP A 289 23.66 -10.24 3.65
C ASP A 289 24.76 -10.27 2.57
N GLN A 290 24.40 -10.26 1.28
CA GLN A 290 25.34 -10.21 0.17
C GLN A 290 26.12 -8.88 0.11
N GLN A 291 25.46 -7.75 0.36
CA GLN A 291 26.12 -6.43 0.43
C GLN A 291 27.12 -6.38 1.60
N SER A 292 26.74 -6.88 2.75
CA SER A 292 27.61 -6.95 3.92
C SER A 292 28.84 -7.86 3.68
N ALA A 293 28.66 -8.97 2.95
CA ALA A 293 29.73 -9.91 2.63
C ALA A 293 30.72 -9.36 1.58
N ARG A 294 30.26 -8.47 0.70
CA ARG A 294 31.13 -7.82 -0.33
C ARG A 294 31.97 -6.67 0.21
N GLY A 295 31.80 -6.25 1.47
CA GLY A 295 32.57 -5.19 2.10
C GLY A 295 32.32 -3.80 1.50
N GLU A 296 31.26 -3.60 0.76
CA GLU A 296 30.84 -2.32 0.21
C GLU A 296 30.15 -1.49 1.31
N ASP A 297 30.99 -0.85 2.16
CA ASP A 297 30.54 0.28 2.96
C ASP A 297 30.38 1.48 2.00
N PRO A 298 29.16 2.01 1.79
CA PRO A 298 28.95 3.19 0.93
C PRO A 298 29.78 4.40 1.35
N ARG A 299 30.34 4.40 2.57
CA ARG A 299 31.21 5.46 3.11
C ARG A 299 32.68 5.36 2.66
N ARG A 300 33.09 4.29 1.93
CA ARG A 300 34.47 4.12 1.46
C ARG A 300 34.76 4.74 0.08
N ILE A 301 33.77 5.28 -0.62
CA ILE A 301 33.93 5.89 -1.95
C ILE A 301 34.38 7.38 -1.88
N ALA A 302 34.50 7.97 -0.70
CA ALA A 302 34.72 9.41 -0.53
C ALA A 302 36.14 9.83 -0.12
N THR A 303 37.17 8.96 -0.19
CA THR A 303 38.54 9.37 0.09
C THR A 303 39.55 8.68 -0.82
N ASP A 304 39.66 9.14 -2.05
CA ASP A 304 40.91 9.06 -2.80
C ASP A 304 41.43 10.51 -2.97
N PRO A 305 42.50 10.90 -2.29
CA PRO A 305 43.13 12.18 -2.54
C PRO A 305 43.90 12.06 -3.86
N LEU A 306 43.54 12.90 -4.81
CA LEU A 306 44.35 13.16 -6.00
C LEU A 306 45.75 13.61 -5.56
N ASP A 307 46.71 12.73 -5.68
CA ASP A 307 48.13 13.11 -5.68
C ASP A 307 48.38 14.03 -6.86
N HIS A 308 48.60 15.30 -6.56
CA HIS A 308 49.28 16.21 -7.46
C HIS A 308 50.78 16.10 -7.20
N GLU A 309 51.49 15.47 -8.09
CA GLU A 309 52.93 15.72 -8.26
C GLU A 309 53.22 16.09 -9.71
N SER A 310 53.88 17.28 -9.76
CA SER A 310 54.76 17.87 -10.79
C SER A 310 54.25 18.04 -12.20
#